data_b0341cdefc9706f64cf5e3db586b9252
#
_entry.id   b0341cdefc9706f64cf5e3db586b9252
#
_cell.length_a   1.000
_cell.length_b   1.000
_cell.length_c   1.000
_cell.angle_alpha   90.00
_cell.angle_beta   90.00
_cell.angle_gamma   90.00
#
_symmetry.space_group_name_H-M   'P 1'
#
loop_
_entity.id
_entity.type
_entity.pdbx_description
1 polymer ?
#
loop_
_entity_poly.entity_id
_entity_poly.type
_entity_poly.pdbx_seq_one_letter_code
_entity_poly.pdbx_strand_id
1 'polypeptide(L)'
;MKLGSKDAQILQIIVQYCDDIISAIERFGATQEDFMRDRHYQHTCSMALQTIGEVAKSFSDEFITTHTEVPWRLIKGMRNFFAHTYHSSIDMNAVWDMAHNDIPPLRTYCGNLLQKYHDDVM
;
A
#
# COMPACT_ATOMS: atom_id res chain seq x y z
N MET A 1 -18.06 -15.43 -2.10
CA MET A 1 -18.06 -14.59 -3.30
C MET A 1 -16.76 -14.76 -4.06
N LYS A 2 -16.84 -14.83 -5.36
CA LYS A 2 -15.67 -15.04 -6.19
C LYS A 2 -15.01 -13.71 -6.55
N LEU A 3 -13.70 -13.63 -6.39
CA LEU A 3 -12.94 -12.44 -6.73
C LEU A 3 -12.87 -12.26 -8.25
N GLY A 4 -13.18 -11.06 -8.73
CA GLY A 4 -13.06 -10.75 -10.15
C GLY A 4 -11.60 -10.60 -10.58
N SER A 5 -11.32 -10.82 -11.87
CA SER A 5 -9.95 -10.76 -12.39
C SER A 5 -9.36 -9.34 -12.29
N LYS A 6 -10.18 -8.31 -12.44
CA LYS A 6 -9.73 -6.92 -12.28
C LYS A 6 -9.30 -6.64 -10.85
N ASP A 7 -10.11 -7.07 -9.88
CA ASP A 7 -9.77 -6.88 -8.47
C ASP A 7 -8.52 -7.67 -8.10
N ALA A 8 -8.35 -8.87 -8.67
CA ALA A 8 -7.15 -9.67 -8.45
C ALA A 8 -5.90 -8.98 -9.00
N GLN A 9 -5.98 -8.31 -10.14
CA GLN A 9 -4.87 -7.55 -10.70
C GLN A 9 -4.50 -6.37 -9.80
N ILE A 10 -5.50 -5.69 -9.24
CA ILE A 10 -5.25 -4.60 -8.31
C ILE A 10 -4.56 -5.12 -7.05
N LEU A 11 -5.03 -6.23 -6.51
CA LEU A 11 -4.38 -6.87 -5.35
C LEU A 11 -2.93 -7.20 -5.62
N GLN A 12 -2.64 -7.71 -6.82
CA GLN A 12 -1.27 -8.05 -7.21
C GLN A 12 -0.37 -6.82 -7.22
N ILE A 13 -0.87 -5.70 -7.75
CA ILE A 13 -0.14 -4.45 -7.76
C ILE A 13 0.11 -3.95 -6.34
N ILE A 14 -0.92 -4.00 -5.49
CA ILE A 14 -0.78 -3.56 -4.09
C ILE A 14 0.27 -4.40 -3.36
N VAL A 15 0.23 -5.73 -3.53
CA VAL A 15 1.21 -6.62 -2.91
C VAL A 15 2.62 -6.27 -3.37
N GLN A 16 2.81 -6.02 -4.67
CA GLN A 16 4.10 -5.63 -5.23
C GLN A 16 4.67 -4.39 -4.56
N TYR A 17 3.85 -3.34 -4.44
CA TYR A 17 4.31 -2.08 -3.83
C TYR A 17 4.47 -2.19 -2.32
N CYS A 18 3.66 -3.01 -1.65
CA CYS A 18 3.91 -3.33 -0.24
C CYS A 18 5.27 -4.01 -0.06
N ASP A 19 5.59 -4.95 -0.94
CA ASP A 19 6.88 -5.65 -0.89
C ASP A 19 8.04 -4.70 -1.17
N ASP A 20 7.86 -3.71 -2.05
CA ASP A 20 8.87 -2.69 -2.29
C ASP A 20 9.17 -1.89 -1.01
N ILE A 21 8.14 -1.53 -0.27
CA ILE A 21 8.29 -0.80 0.99
C ILE A 21 8.99 -1.69 2.04
N ILE A 22 8.55 -2.93 2.18
CA ILE A 22 9.14 -3.87 3.15
C ILE A 22 10.61 -4.11 2.81
N SER A 23 10.91 -4.28 1.53
CA SER A 23 12.29 -4.44 1.05
C SER A 23 13.13 -3.20 1.32
N ALA A 24 12.56 -2.01 1.17
CA ALA A 24 13.26 -0.76 1.45
C ALA A 24 13.62 -0.66 2.93
N ILE A 25 12.70 -1.06 3.82
CA ILE A 25 12.96 -1.07 5.26
C ILE A 25 14.14 -2.01 5.57
N GLU A 26 14.17 -3.18 4.95
CA GLU A 26 15.27 -4.13 5.15
C GLU A 26 16.61 -3.61 4.61
N ARG A 27 16.55 -2.94 3.45
CA ARG A 27 17.76 -2.49 2.74
C ARG A 27 18.35 -1.22 3.34
N PHE A 28 17.51 -0.25 3.68
CA PHE A 28 17.96 1.09 4.06
C PHE A 28 18.00 1.33 5.57
N GLY A 29 17.37 0.46 6.36
CA GLY A 29 17.39 0.55 7.82
C GLY A 29 16.00 0.57 8.43
N ALA A 30 15.86 -0.11 9.57
CA ALA A 30 14.57 -0.37 10.21
C ALA A 30 14.12 0.74 11.16
N THR A 31 14.90 1.81 11.34
CA THR A 31 14.55 2.87 12.29
C THR A 31 14.03 4.10 11.58
N GLN A 32 13.19 4.86 12.30
CA GLN A 32 12.69 6.13 11.79
C GLN A 32 13.85 7.09 11.49
N GLU A 33 14.88 7.07 12.30
CA GLU A 33 16.06 7.91 12.08
C GLU A 33 16.74 7.59 10.74
N ASP A 34 16.88 6.29 10.41
CA ASP A 34 17.42 5.87 9.12
C ASP A 34 16.58 6.44 7.97
N PHE A 35 15.27 6.39 8.11
CA PHE A 35 14.33 6.90 7.10
C PHE A 35 14.44 8.44 6.97
N MET A 36 14.51 9.13 8.09
CA MET A 36 14.48 10.60 8.10
C MET A 36 15.72 11.22 7.49
N ARG A 37 16.83 10.51 7.40
CA ARG A 37 18.06 11.07 6.82
C ARG A 37 18.40 10.51 5.44
N ASP A 38 17.54 9.67 4.85
CA ASP A 38 17.78 9.08 3.54
C ASP A 38 16.69 9.47 2.54
N ARG A 39 17.05 10.38 1.64
CA ARG A 39 16.13 10.90 0.65
C ARG A 39 15.62 9.81 -0.30
N HIS A 40 16.47 8.86 -0.68
CA HIS A 40 16.07 7.77 -1.59
C HIS A 40 15.06 6.84 -0.91
N TYR A 41 15.26 6.59 0.37
CA TYR A 41 14.35 5.79 1.17
C TYR A 41 12.97 6.46 1.24
N GLN A 42 12.97 7.76 1.57
CA GLN A 42 11.74 8.55 1.62
C GLN A 42 11.01 8.54 0.28
N HIS A 43 11.75 8.67 -0.81
CA HIS A 43 11.20 8.72 -2.15
C HIS A 43 10.56 7.39 -2.54
N THR A 44 11.23 6.28 -2.26
CA THR A 44 10.73 4.93 -2.55
C THR A 44 9.42 4.67 -1.83
N CYS A 45 9.37 4.95 -0.53
CA CYS A 45 8.17 4.73 0.26
C CYS A 45 7.03 5.65 -0.16
N SER A 46 7.31 6.92 -0.42
CA SER A 46 6.29 7.88 -0.84
C SER A 46 5.65 7.48 -2.16
N MET A 47 6.47 7.10 -3.14
CA MET A 47 5.99 6.66 -4.46
C MET A 47 5.11 5.42 -4.33
N ALA A 48 5.54 4.44 -3.54
CA ALA A 48 4.80 3.20 -3.37
C ALA A 48 3.45 3.44 -2.66
N LEU A 49 3.45 4.25 -1.60
CA LEU A 49 2.22 4.56 -0.87
C LEU A 49 1.21 5.30 -1.76
N GLN A 50 1.69 6.26 -2.55
CA GLN A 50 0.85 7.00 -3.48
C GLN A 50 0.22 6.06 -4.51
N THR A 51 1.01 5.14 -5.05
CA THR A 51 0.54 4.18 -6.06
C THR A 51 -0.50 3.23 -5.46
N ILE A 52 -0.26 2.73 -4.24
CA ILE A 52 -1.22 1.86 -3.55
C ILE A 52 -2.57 2.57 -3.41
N GLY A 53 -2.55 3.82 -2.97
CA GLY A 53 -3.78 4.61 -2.84
C GLY A 53 -4.48 4.82 -4.17
N GLU A 54 -3.72 5.09 -5.23
CA GLU A 54 -4.26 5.33 -6.56
C GLU A 54 -4.93 4.08 -7.13
N VAL A 55 -4.25 2.92 -7.07
CA VAL A 55 -4.83 1.70 -7.65
C VAL A 55 -6.01 1.17 -6.84
N ALA A 56 -6.01 1.39 -5.53
CA ALA A 56 -7.12 0.95 -4.67
C ALA A 56 -8.44 1.63 -5.04
N LYS A 57 -8.40 2.80 -5.65
CA LYS A 57 -9.59 3.51 -6.13
C LYS A 57 -10.33 2.73 -7.21
N SER A 58 -9.66 1.81 -7.89
CA SER A 58 -10.22 1.05 -9.00
C SER A 58 -10.86 -0.27 -8.59
N PHE A 59 -10.81 -0.64 -7.31
CA PHE A 59 -11.54 -1.80 -6.83
C PHE A 59 -13.03 -1.67 -7.11
N SER A 60 -13.68 -2.78 -7.44
CA SER A 60 -15.13 -2.80 -7.62
C SER A 60 -15.84 -2.49 -6.31
N ASP A 61 -17.06 -1.95 -6.40
CA ASP A 61 -17.90 -1.68 -5.22
C ASP A 61 -18.17 -2.98 -4.47
N GLU A 62 -18.39 -4.06 -5.21
CA GLU A 62 -18.60 -5.38 -4.62
C GLU A 62 -17.41 -5.82 -3.78
N PHE A 63 -16.19 -5.62 -4.28
CA PHE A 63 -14.99 -5.94 -3.52
C PHE A 63 -14.92 -5.15 -2.22
N ILE A 64 -15.13 -3.85 -2.31
CA ILE A 64 -15.05 -2.94 -1.15
C ILE A 64 -16.06 -3.32 -0.08
N THR A 65 -17.30 -3.63 -0.48
CA THR A 65 -18.36 -3.97 0.47
C THR A 65 -18.18 -5.35 1.06
N THR A 66 -17.51 -6.26 0.36
CA THR A 66 -17.28 -7.63 0.82
C THR A 66 -16.08 -7.72 1.77
N HIS A 67 -15.06 -6.90 1.54
CA HIS A 67 -13.79 -6.97 2.28
C HIS A 67 -13.63 -5.76 3.19
N THR A 68 -14.45 -5.68 4.24
CA THR A 68 -14.51 -4.53 5.14
C THR A 68 -13.45 -4.56 6.25
N GLU A 69 -12.64 -5.61 6.33
CA GLU A 69 -11.59 -5.73 7.34
C GLU A 69 -10.46 -4.72 7.12
N VAL A 70 -10.30 -4.25 5.88
CA VAL A 70 -9.34 -3.21 5.55
C VAL A 70 -10.09 -1.88 5.43
N PRO A 71 -9.59 -0.79 6.03
CA PRO A 71 -10.23 0.51 5.87
C PRO A 71 -9.86 1.12 4.50
N TRP A 72 -10.50 0.63 3.45
CA TRP A 72 -10.19 1.02 2.06
C TRP A 72 -10.28 2.52 1.83
N ARG A 73 -11.18 3.19 2.55
CA ARG A 73 -11.30 4.63 2.46
C ARG A 73 -9.99 5.33 2.86
N LEU A 74 -9.34 4.83 3.91
CA LEU A 74 -8.06 5.38 4.34
C LEU A 74 -6.94 5.02 3.37
N ILE A 75 -6.98 3.81 2.80
CA ILE A 75 -5.99 3.39 1.80
C ILE A 75 -6.09 4.28 0.56
N LYS A 76 -7.31 4.51 0.06
CA LYS A 76 -7.53 5.43 -1.07
C LYS A 76 -7.09 6.85 -0.72
N GLY A 77 -7.21 7.23 0.53
CA GLY A 77 -6.78 8.54 1.01
C GLY A 77 -5.28 8.78 0.94
N MET A 78 -4.48 7.73 0.86
CA MET A 78 -3.02 7.89 0.70
C MET A 78 -2.69 8.70 -0.54
N ARG A 79 -3.38 8.45 -1.65
CA ARG A 79 -3.18 9.22 -2.88
C ARG A 79 -3.48 10.71 -2.64
N ASN A 80 -4.57 11.02 -1.95
CA ASN A 80 -4.95 12.40 -1.68
C ASN A 80 -3.94 13.10 -0.77
N PHE A 81 -3.38 12.38 0.20
CA PHE A 81 -2.34 12.90 1.07
C PHE A 81 -1.17 13.46 0.25
N PHE A 82 -0.71 12.71 -0.76
CA PHE A 82 0.40 13.18 -1.61
C PHE A 82 -0.05 14.19 -2.66
N ALA A 83 -1.26 14.05 -3.20
CA ALA A 83 -1.76 14.92 -4.26
C ALA A 83 -2.00 16.36 -3.80
N HIS A 84 -2.40 16.54 -2.55
CA HIS A 84 -2.74 17.88 -2.01
C HIS A 84 -1.60 18.52 -1.22
N THR A 85 -0.45 17.86 -1.18
CA THR A 85 0.72 18.38 -0.47
C THR A 85 1.81 18.67 -1.49
N TYR A 86 2.25 19.91 -1.57
CA TYR A 86 3.23 20.32 -2.57
C TYR A 86 4.61 20.52 -1.94
N HIS A 87 5.63 20.07 -2.66
CA HIS A 87 7.04 20.39 -2.36
C HIS A 87 7.46 19.89 -0.98
N SER A 88 7.92 20.82 -0.15
CA SER A 88 8.47 20.53 1.16
C SER A 88 7.42 20.33 2.24
N SER A 89 6.13 20.34 1.89
CA SER A 89 5.05 20.27 2.86
C SER A 89 4.67 18.86 3.28
N ILE A 90 5.24 17.83 2.66
CA ILE A 90 4.94 16.45 3.00
C ILE A 90 5.58 16.09 4.34
N ASP A 91 4.74 15.62 5.27
CA ASP A 91 5.21 15.18 6.59
C ASP A 91 5.80 13.78 6.48
N MET A 92 7.12 13.68 6.51
CA MET A 92 7.82 12.40 6.40
C MET A 92 7.61 11.50 7.61
N ASN A 93 7.26 12.06 8.77
CA ASN A 93 6.90 11.22 9.92
C ASN A 93 5.61 10.45 9.63
N ALA A 94 4.63 11.09 8.98
CA ALA A 94 3.40 10.41 8.57
C ALA A 94 3.69 9.34 7.52
N VAL A 95 4.61 9.60 6.60
CA VAL A 95 5.02 8.61 5.59
C VAL A 95 5.64 7.39 6.28
N TRP A 96 6.53 7.61 7.25
CA TRP A 96 7.13 6.52 8.00
C TRP A 96 6.08 5.70 8.74
N ASP A 97 5.14 6.36 9.40
CA ASP A 97 4.09 5.67 10.15
C ASP A 97 3.26 4.78 9.22
N MET A 98 2.88 5.28 8.05
CA MET A 98 2.14 4.49 7.07
C MET A 98 2.96 3.28 6.59
N ALA A 99 4.22 3.52 6.24
CA ALA A 99 5.10 2.47 5.71
C ALA A 99 5.39 1.39 6.75
N HIS A 100 5.63 1.80 7.98
CA HIS A 100 6.06 0.88 9.03
C HIS A 100 4.89 0.16 9.71
N ASN A 101 3.77 0.86 9.92
CA ASN A 101 2.65 0.34 10.70
C ASN A 101 1.51 -0.20 9.83
N ASP A 102 1.18 0.48 8.72
CA ASP A 102 -0.01 0.15 7.94
C ASP A 102 0.27 -0.86 6.83
N ILE A 103 1.47 -0.83 6.27
CA ILE A 103 1.80 -1.66 5.11
C ILE A 103 1.95 -3.15 5.44
N PRO A 104 2.62 -3.58 6.52
CA PRO A 104 2.74 -5.01 6.79
C PRO A 104 1.39 -5.72 6.94
N PRO A 105 0.40 -5.20 7.74
CA PRO A 105 -0.91 -5.85 7.79
C PRO A 105 -1.64 -5.84 6.45
N LEU A 106 -1.54 -4.75 5.69
CA LEU A 106 -2.17 -4.64 4.38
C LEU A 106 -1.59 -5.68 3.42
N ARG A 107 -0.28 -5.83 3.43
CA ARG A 107 0.40 -6.82 2.60
C ARG A 107 -0.09 -8.24 2.92
N THR A 108 -0.18 -8.56 4.20
CA THR A 108 -0.63 -9.89 4.65
C THR A 108 -2.06 -10.14 4.19
N TYR A 109 -2.94 -9.18 4.38
CA TYR A 109 -4.35 -9.32 4.00
C TYR A 109 -4.50 -9.50 2.48
N CYS A 110 -3.88 -8.62 1.71
CA CYS A 110 -3.98 -8.67 0.25
C CYS A 110 -3.31 -9.91 -0.32
N GLY A 111 -2.18 -10.31 0.25
CA GLY A 111 -1.47 -11.51 -0.18
C GLY A 111 -2.29 -12.77 0.05
N ASN A 112 -2.99 -12.85 1.17
CA ASN A 112 -3.85 -13.99 1.48
C ASN A 112 -5.05 -14.07 0.52
N LEU A 113 -5.67 -12.93 0.20
CA LEU A 113 -6.76 -12.88 -0.77
C LEU A 113 -6.29 -13.32 -2.15
N LEU A 114 -5.12 -12.86 -2.54
CA LEU A 114 -4.55 -13.17 -3.86
C LEU A 114 -4.21 -14.64 -3.96
N GLN A 115 -3.65 -15.23 -2.92
CA GLN A 115 -3.34 -16.66 -2.86
C GLN A 115 -4.62 -17.50 -2.99
N LYS A 116 -5.66 -17.09 -2.27
CA LYS A 116 -6.96 -17.76 -2.34
C LYS A 116 -7.55 -17.68 -3.75
N TYR A 117 -7.42 -16.53 -4.42
CA TYR A 117 -7.86 -16.37 -5.81
C TYR A 117 -7.13 -17.35 -6.73
N HIS A 118 -5.80 -17.45 -6.61
CA HIS A 118 -5.01 -18.36 -7.43
C HIS A 118 -5.41 -19.82 -7.19
N ASP A 119 -5.66 -20.19 -5.94
CA ASP A 119 -6.10 -21.55 -5.61
C ASP A 119 -7.47 -21.86 -6.23
N ASP A 120 -8.38 -20.88 -6.24
CA ASP A 120 -9.73 -21.07 -6.77
C ASP A 120 -9.75 -21.22 -8.29
N VAL A 121 -8.81 -20.58 -9.02
CA VAL A 121 -8.80 -20.61 -10.49
C VAL A 121 -7.86 -21.68 -11.05
N MET A 122 -7.14 -22.36 -10.21
CA MET A 122 -6.24 -23.47 -10.57
C MET A 122 -6.83 -24.77 -10.09
#